data_cc048bfd00aa0cbf914469283813ae08
#
_entry.id   cc048bfd00aa0cbf914469283813ae08
#
_cell.length_a   1.000
_cell.length_b   1.000
_cell.length_c   1.000
_cell.angle_alpha   90.00
_cell.angle_beta   90.00
_cell.angle_gamma   90.00
#
_symmetry.space_group_name_H-M   'P 1'
#
loop_
_entity.id
_entity.type
_entity.pdbx_description
1 polymer ?
#
loop_
_entity_poly.entity_id
_entity_poly.type
_entity_poly.pdbx_seq_one_letter_code
_entity_poly.pdbx_strand_id
1 'polypeptide(L)'
;PAESRGEITPEGFRKASRAVQLAARFRLPVISLIDTPGPKLGLEMEQRGLANAIAGSITSMLRARTPSISVLIGEGGSEAALAFGVADRVLMLQNAIYTPISPEDGAASEHRXXXXSDMARALKLTSMDCLRMGAIDAVVPEPPEGAHGSPEEAARLLRRTLMRELAELRETRVSSLVKRRRKKYRKIGQHVRNPQEAEAKETPAPRKRTWRSGLFRRGGGPRDERPKDERVKKVETAG
;
A
#
# COMPACT_ATOMS: atom_id res chain seq x y z
N PRO A 1 13.89 -21.51 -3.28
CA PRO A 1 14.35 -22.89 -3.16
C PRO A 1 14.41 -23.33 -1.70
N ALA A 2 14.12 -24.60 -1.42
CA ALA A 2 14.12 -25.14 -0.05
C ALA A 2 15.46 -24.96 0.67
N GLU A 3 16.54 -24.95 -0.08
CA GLU A 3 17.91 -24.80 0.45
C GLU A 3 18.18 -23.41 1.03
N SER A 4 17.56 -22.36 0.52
CA SER A 4 17.79 -20.98 0.97
C SER A 4 16.76 -20.51 2.01
N ARG A 5 15.76 -21.32 2.31
CA ARG A 5 14.64 -20.95 3.20
C ARG A 5 14.00 -19.59 2.84
N GLY A 6 14.03 -19.25 1.54
CA GLY A 6 13.47 -17.97 1.06
C GLY A 6 14.43 -16.77 1.14
N GLU A 7 15.58 -16.92 1.79
CA GLU A 7 16.59 -15.85 1.85
C GLU A 7 17.14 -15.51 0.45
N ILE A 8 17.41 -14.25 0.20
CA ILE A 8 17.82 -13.77 -1.12
C ILE A 8 19.29 -13.34 -1.11
N THR A 9 20.07 -13.93 -2.01
CA THR A 9 21.49 -13.61 -2.18
C THR A 9 21.69 -12.39 -3.08
N PRO A 10 22.88 -11.77 -3.09
CA PRO A 10 23.20 -10.66 -4.01
C PRO A 10 22.90 -10.99 -5.48
N GLU A 11 23.15 -12.24 -5.90
CA GLU A 11 22.87 -12.69 -7.28
C GLU A 11 21.38 -12.73 -7.56
N GLY A 12 20.57 -13.11 -6.58
CA GLY A 12 19.13 -13.11 -6.68
C GLY A 12 18.61 -11.70 -6.99
N PHE A 13 19.08 -10.69 -6.26
CA PHE A 13 18.72 -9.28 -6.49
C PHE A 13 19.17 -8.81 -7.89
N ARG A 14 20.40 -9.17 -8.32
CA ARG A 14 20.90 -8.80 -9.65
C ARG A 14 20.08 -9.47 -10.76
N LYS A 15 19.73 -10.74 -10.58
CA LYS A 15 18.88 -11.51 -11.53
C LYS A 15 17.51 -10.85 -11.66
N ALA A 16 16.89 -10.50 -10.53
CA ALA A 16 15.59 -9.82 -10.50
C ALA A 16 15.67 -8.44 -11.18
N SER A 17 16.73 -7.66 -10.90
CA SER A 17 16.94 -6.35 -11.55
C SER A 17 17.01 -6.49 -13.08
N ARG A 18 17.72 -7.51 -13.56
CA ARG A 18 17.80 -7.80 -15.01
C ARG A 18 16.41 -8.15 -15.59
N ALA A 19 15.63 -8.97 -14.88
CA ALA A 19 14.28 -9.34 -15.31
C ALA A 19 13.37 -8.10 -15.41
N VAL A 20 13.44 -7.20 -14.41
CA VAL A 20 12.68 -5.95 -14.41
C VAL A 20 13.07 -5.05 -15.60
N GLN A 21 14.38 -4.93 -15.86
CA GLN A 21 14.90 -4.14 -17.00
C GLN A 21 14.45 -4.72 -18.33
N LEU A 22 14.47 -6.05 -18.45
CA LEU A 22 14.00 -6.77 -19.64
C LEU A 22 12.50 -6.55 -19.86
N ALA A 23 11.71 -6.69 -18.81
CA ALA A 23 10.26 -6.44 -18.85
C ALA A 23 9.99 -5.01 -19.32
N ALA A 24 10.68 -4.04 -18.74
CA ALA A 24 10.52 -2.62 -19.12
C ALA A 24 10.89 -2.38 -20.58
N ARG A 25 11.95 -3.04 -21.09
CA ARG A 25 12.39 -2.93 -22.50
C ARG A 25 11.31 -3.48 -23.46
N PHE A 26 10.68 -4.58 -23.10
CA PHE A 26 9.65 -5.21 -23.92
C PHE A 26 8.22 -4.73 -23.58
N ARG A 27 8.09 -3.75 -22.69
CA ARG A 27 6.79 -3.19 -22.25
C ARG A 27 5.87 -4.24 -21.62
N LEU A 28 6.46 -5.26 -21.00
CA LEU A 28 5.73 -6.29 -20.27
C LEU A 28 5.49 -5.82 -18.83
N PRO A 29 4.32 -6.02 -18.27
CA PRO A 29 4.11 -5.69 -16.86
C PRO A 29 4.96 -6.58 -15.96
N VAL A 30 5.35 -6.05 -14.80
CA VAL A 30 6.11 -6.78 -13.78
C VAL A 30 5.14 -7.16 -12.66
N ILE A 31 5.09 -8.43 -12.32
CA ILE A 31 4.36 -8.92 -11.15
C ILE A 31 5.39 -9.62 -10.25
N SER A 32 5.58 -9.10 -9.04
CA SER A 32 6.46 -9.71 -8.03
C SER A 32 5.60 -10.42 -7.00
N LEU A 33 5.86 -11.70 -6.77
CA LEU A 33 5.28 -12.44 -5.65
C LEU A 33 6.35 -12.54 -4.57
N ILE A 34 6.07 -12.00 -3.40
CA ILE A 34 7.05 -11.81 -2.32
C ILE A 34 6.73 -12.79 -1.19
N ASP A 35 7.67 -13.68 -0.91
CA ASP A 35 7.65 -14.60 0.21
C ASP A 35 9.10 -14.85 0.61
N THR A 36 9.60 -14.05 1.56
CA THR A 36 11.01 -14.06 1.96
C THR A 36 11.16 -13.51 3.38
N PRO A 37 11.95 -14.15 4.24
CA PRO A 37 12.29 -13.57 5.54
C PRO A 37 13.27 -12.38 5.44
N GLY A 38 13.98 -12.26 4.30
CA GLY A 38 14.95 -11.19 4.11
C GLY A 38 16.11 -11.57 3.21
N PRO A 39 17.14 -10.72 3.14
CA PRO A 39 18.35 -11.08 2.43
C PRO A 39 19.20 -12.06 3.25
N LYS A 40 19.93 -12.92 2.57
CA LYS A 40 20.93 -13.77 3.23
C LYS A 40 22.04 -12.87 3.77
N LEU A 41 22.29 -12.94 5.08
CA LEU A 41 23.29 -12.11 5.74
C LEU A 41 24.61 -12.86 5.88
N GLY A 42 25.69 -12.14 6.19
CA GLY A 42 27.01 -12.70 6.46
C GLY A 42 28.10 -12.01 5.66
N LEU A 43 29.33 -12.15 6.16
CA LEU A 43 30.51 -11.51 5.56
C LEU A 43 30.68 -11.82 4.06
N GLU A 44 30.47 -13.07 3.67
CA GLU A 44 30.53 -13.47 2.26
C GLU A 44 29.52 -12.67 1.40
N MET A 45 28.30 -12.48 1.89
CA MET A 45 27.25 -11.73 1.15
C MET A 45 27.63 -10.25 1.03
N GLU A 46 28.21 -9.68 2.09
CA GLU A 46 28.70 -8.30 2.05
C GLU A 46 29.85 -8.14 1.05
N GLN A 47 30.80 -9.06 1.06
CA GLN A 47 31.91 -9.07 0.09
C GLN A 47 31.41 -9.19 -1.36
N ARG A 48 30.28 -9.87 -1.57
CA ARG A 48 29.62 -10.02 -2.88
C ARG A 48 28.70 -8.84 -3.20
N GLY A 49 28.71 -7.78 -2.37
CA GLY A 49 28.01 -6.52 -2.62
C GLY A 49 26.51 -6.57 -2.37
N LEU A 50 26.10 -7.16 -1.25
CA LEU A 50 24.68 -7.30 -0.90
C LEU A 50 23.96 -5.96 -0.92
N ALA A 51 24.45 -4.96 -0.18
CA ALA A 51 23.80 -3.65 -0.08
C ALA A 51 23.62 -2.98 -1.46
N ASN A 52 24.66 -3.07 -2.32
CA ASN A 52 24.58 -2.54 -3.67
C ASN A 52 23.56 -3.27 -4.55
N ALA A 53 23.44 -4.59 -4.38
CA ALA A 53 22.48 -5.40 -5.14
C ALA A 53 21.03 -5.06 -4.73
N ILE A 54 20.78 -4.86 -3.44
CA ILE A 54 19.48 -4.43 -2.91
C ILE A 54 19.12 -3.03 -3.47
N ALA A 55 20.04 -2.06 -3.33
CA ALA A 55 19.84 -0.69 -3.84
C ALA A 55 19.61 -0.67 -5.36
N GLY A 56 20.32 -1.53 -6.09
CA GLY A 56 20.15 -1.71 -7.55
C GLY A 56 18.75 -2.24 -7.89
N SER A 57 18.24 -3.19 -7.10
CA SER A 57 16.90 -3.74 -7.27
C SER A 57 15.82 -2.68 -7.04
N ILE A 58 15.92 -1.95 -5.93
CA ILE A 58 15.02 -0.83 -5.62
C ILE A 58 15.02 0.18 -6.78
N THR A 59 16.20 0.56 -7.24
CA THR A 59 16.36 1.53 -8.33
C THR A 59 15.73 1.01 -9.63
N SER A 60 15.92 -0.27 -9.95
CA SER A 60 15.34 -0.89 -11.15
C SER A 60 13.81 -0.84 -11.10
N MET A 61 13.21 -1.20 -9.95
CA MET A 61 11.76 -1.14 -9.74
C MET A 61 11.24 0.31 -9.84
N LEU A 62 11.90 1.28 -9.18
CA LEU A 62 11.50 2.70 -9.23
C LEU A 62 11.53 3.28 -10.63
N ARG A 63 12.48 2.84 -11.46
CA ARG A 63 12.70 3.37 -12.81
C ARG A 63 11.98 2.59 -13.90
N ALA A 64 11.44 1.42 -13.60
CA ALA A 64 10.79 0.53 -14.59
C ALA A 64 9.69 1.29 -15.37
N ARG A 65 9.87 1.38 -16.68
CA ARG A 65 8.95 2.09 -17.58
C ARG A 65 7.83 1.14 -18.07
N THR A 66 7.19 0.48 -17.09
CA THR A 66 6.11 -0.48 -17.34
C THR A 66 5.26 -0.57 -16.08
N PRO A 67 3.99 -1.00 -16.16
CA PRO A 67 3.18 -1.27 -14.98
C PRO A 67 3.83 -2.32 -14.07
N SER A 68 3.77 -2.10 -12.76
CA SER A 68 4.34 -3.03 -11.78
C SER A 68 3.37 -3.24 -10.62
N ILE A 69 3.21 -4.49 -10.23
CA ILE A 69 2.39 -4.91 -9.08
C ILE A 69 3.26 -5.84 -8.23
N SER A 70 3.30 -5.60 -6.93
CA SER A 70 3.96 -6.49 -5.98
C SER A 70 2.91 -7.04 -5.03
N VAL A 71 3.02 -8.32 -4.70
CA VAL A 71 2.08 -9.03 -3.82
C VAL A 71 2.88 -9.75 -2.74
N LEU A 72 2.64 -9.41 -1.49
CA LEU A 72 3.14 -10.18 -0.36
C LEU A 72 2.21 -11.39 -0.18
N ILE A 73 2.74 -12.59 -0.42
CA ILE A 73 1.93 -13.82 -0.42
C ILE A 73 2.16 -14.68 0.84
N GLY A 74 3.16 -14.33 1.64
CA GLY A 74 3.49 -14.98 2.88
C GLY A 74 4.28 -14.02 3.73
N GLU A 75 5.58 -14.23 3.86
CA GLU A 75 6.45 -13.35 4.63
C GLU A 75 7.05 -12.26 3.74
N GLY A 76 6.86 -11.01 4.14
CA GLY A 76 7.53 -9.86 3.54
C GLY A 76 8.56 -9.30 4.49
N GLY A 77 9.73 -9.92 4.52
CA GLY A 77 10.79 -9.58 5.47
C GLY A 77 11.81 -8.59 4.96
N SER A 78 12.04 -7.58 5.77
CA SER A 78 13.21 -6.71 5.71
C SER A 78 13.39 -6.01 4.35
N GLU A 79 14.64 -5.69 4.01
CA GLU A 79 15.01 -4.99 2.79
C GLU A 79 14.75 -5.82 1.52
N ALA A 80 14.71 -7.15 1.65
CA ALA A 80 14.42 -8.02 0.49
C ALA A 80 12.99 -7.80 0.01
N ALA A 81 12.02 -7.80 0.92
CA ALA A 81 10.64 -7.53 0.57
C ALA A 81 10.47 -6.11 0.01
N LEU A 82 11.14 -5.12 0.62
CA LEU A 82 11.14 -3.75 0.13
C LEU A 82 11.71 -3.68 -1.31
N ALA A 83 12.81 -4.38 -1.59
CA ALA A 83 13.48 -4.33 -2.90
C ALA A 83 12.56 -4.75 -4.04
N PHE A 84 11.63 -5.67 -3.79
CA PHE A 84 10.64 -6.12 -4.77
C PHE A 84 9.28 -5.46 -4.58
N GLY A 85 9.04 -4.82 -3.42
CA GLY A 85 7.79 -4.15 -3.07
C GLY A 85 7.63 -2.76 -3.66
N VAL A 86 8.69 -2.19 -4.28
CA VAL A 86 8.63 -0.83 -4.83
C VAL A 86 7.90 -0.83 -6.19
N ALA A 87 6.58 -0.87 -6.15
CA ALA A 87 5.70 -1.04 -7.33
C ALA A 87 4.62 0.05 -7.41
N ASP A 88 3.92 0.10 -8.54
CA ASP A 88 2.77 1.01 -8.72
C ASP A 88 1.63 0.61 -7.78
N ARG A 89 1.44 -0.70 -7.59
CA ARG A 89 0.51 -1.28 -6.62
C ARG A 89 1.24 -2.28 -5.75
N VAL A 90 1.04 -2.19 -4.46
CA VAL A 90 1.53 -3.16 -3.48
C VAL A 90 0.30 -3.81 -2.86
N LEU A 91 0.14 -5.09 -3.07
CA LEU A 91 -0.96 -5.90 -2.56
C LEU A 91 -0.42 -6.85 -1.50
N MET A 92 -1.29 -7.36 -0.65
CA MET A 92 -0.88 -8.28 0.41
C MET A 92 -2.02 -9.26 0.67
N LEU A 93 -1.72 -10.55 0.73
CA LEU A 93 -2.70 -11.55 1.14
C LEU A 93 -3.16 -11.26 2.57
N GLN A 94 -4.37 -11.64 2.87
CA GLN A 94 -5.02 -11.32 4.15
C GLN A 94 -4.20 -11.77 5.36
N ASN A 95 -3.59 -12.95 5.28
CA ASN A 95 -2.83 -13.56 6.37
C ASN A 95 -1.30 -13.39 6.22
N ALA A 96 -0.85 -12.70 5.17
CA ALA A 96 0.57 -12.38 5.00
C ALA A 96 1.05 -11.38 6.06
N ILE A 97 2.36 -11.32 6.26
CA ILE A 97 2.99 -10.34 7.16
C ILE A 97 4.00 -9.48 6.39
N TYR A 98 4.17 -8.23 6.81
CA TYR A 98 5.15 -7.31 6.23
C TYR A 98 5.84 -6.56 7.36
N THR A 99 7.15 -6.76 7.49
CA THR A 99 7.87 -6.25 8.65
C THR A 99 9.33 -5.91 8.30
N PRO A 100 9.88 -4.84 8.90
CA PRO A 100 11.30 -4.51 8.71
C PRO A 100 12.24 -5.45 9.46
N ILE A 101 11.75 -6.13 10.49
CA ILE A 101 12.52 -7.04 11.32
C ILE A 101 11.59 -8.14 11.84
N SER A 102 12.08 -9.36 12.02
CA SER A 102 11.25 -10.42 12.61
C SER A 102 10.85 -10.05 14.05
N PRO A 103 9.65 -10.46 14.51
CA PRO A 103 9.29 -10.21 15.92
C PRO A 103 10.29 -10.81 16.90
N GLU A 104 10.91 -11.93 16.55
CA GLU A 104 11.91 -12.62 17.35
C GLU A 104 13.18 -11.75 17.50
N ASP A 105 13.71 -11.26 16.39
CA ASP A 105 14.91 -10.41 16.38
C ASP A 105 14.64 -9.05 17.02
N GLY A 106 13.44 -8.50 16.80
CA GLY A 106 13.00 -7.26 17.44
C GLY A 106 12.94 -7.40 18.96
N ALA A 107 12.36 -8.49 19.44
CA ALA A 107 12.27 -8.78 20.87
C ALA A 107 13.65 -9.00 21.49
N ALA A 108 14.57 -9.64 20.75
CA ALA A 108 15.95 -9.86 21.19
C ALA A 108 16.76 -8.56 21.24
N SER A 109 16.49 -7.63 20.31
CA SER A 109 17.25 -6.36 20.23
C SER A 109 16.83 -5.35 21.30
N GLU A 110 15.56 -5.35 21.73
CA GLU A 110 15.12 -4.57 22.89
C GLU A 110 15.50 -5.36 24.16
N HIS A 111 16.28 -4.76 25.04
CA HIS A 111 16.75 -5.36 26.29
C HIS A 111 15.61 -5.68 27.30
N ARG A 112 14.42 -5.80 26.84
CA ARG A 112 13.22 -6.13 27.62
C ARG A 112 12.46 -7.29 26.97
N UNK A 113 12.34 -8.25 27.32
CA UNK A 113 11.78 -9.40 26.90
C UNK A 113 10.40 -9.26 26.55
N UNK A 114 10.30 -8.88 25.65
CA UNK A 114 9.06 -8.81 25.17
C UNK A 114 8.81 -10.08 24.55
N UNK A 115 7.90 -10.40 24.62
CA UNK A 115 7.51 -11.56 24.03
C UNK A 115 7.51 -11.33 22.58
N UNK A 116 7.51 -12.00 21.97
CA UNK A 116 7.40 -11.97 20.67
C UNK A 116 6.13 -11.45 20.25
N SER A 117 5.00 -11.88 20.89
CA SER A 117 3.62 -11.38 20.70
C SER A 117 3.49 -9.86 20.88
N ASP A 118 4.14 -9.29 21.85
CA ASP A 118 4.09 -7.84 22.09
C ASP A 118 4.89 -7.09 21.04
N MET A 119 6.02 -7.61 20.62
CA MET A 119 6.80 -7.06 19.51
C MET A 119 5.99 -7.14 18.19
N ALA A 120 5.34 -8.25 17.92
CA ALA A 120 4.49 -8.40 16.72
C ALA A 120 3.36 -7.36 16.70
N ARG A 121 2.74 -7.10 17.86
CA ARG A 121 1.72 -6.05 17.98
C ARG A 121 2.31 -4.65 17.75
N ALA A 122 3.49 -4.40 18.32
CA ALA A 122 4.18 -3.11 18.18
C ALA A 122 4.61 -2.84 16.74
N LEU A 123 5.04 -3.87 16.02
CA LEU A 123 5.48 -3.77 14.63
C LEU A 123 4.32 -3.55 13.64
N LYS A 124 3.07 -3.83 14.05
CA LYS A 124 1.88 -3.64 13.20
C LYS A 124 2.04 -4.31 11.83
N LEU A 125 2.42 -5.59 11.85
CA LEU A 125 2.85 -6.33 10.66
C LEU A 125 1.72 -6.95 9.83
N THR A 126 0.46 -6.89 10.31
CA THR A 126 -0.66 -7.51 9.61
C THR A 126 -1.07 -6.73 8.36
N SER A 127 -1.75 -7.40 7.43
CA SER A 127 -2.25 -6.78 6.20
C SER A 127 -3.14 -5.55 6.47
N MET A 128 -3.97 -5.62 7.51
CA MET A 128 -4.86 -4.52 7.88
C MET A 128 -4.08 -3.34 8.49
N ASP A 129 -3.04 -3.61 9.27
CA ASP A 129 -2.17 -2.56 9.81
C ASP A 129 -1.41 -1.87 8.68
N CYS A 130 -0.80 -2.67 7.79
CA CYS A 130 -0.06 -2.14 6.63
C CYS A 130 -0.95 -1.30 5.72
N LEU A 131 -2.21 -1.70 5.55
CA LEU A 131 -3.19 -0.92 4.78
C LEU A 131 -3.50 0.41 5.47
N ARG A 132 -3.74 0.41 6.77
CA ARG A 132 -4.02 1.64 7.55
C ARG A 132 -2.83 2.60 7.51
N MET A 133 -1.62 2.07 7.58
CA MET A 133 -0.38 2.89 7.52
C MET A 133 -0.04 3.36 6.10
N GLY A 134 -0.70 2.83 5.09
CA GLY A 134 -0.42 3.18 3.70
C GLY A 134 0.84 2.51 3.14
N ALA A 135 1.32 1.45 3.80
CA ALA A 135 2.45 0.65 3.32
C ALA A 135 2.05 -0.22 2.12
N ILE A 136 0.77 -0.61 2.06
CA ILE A 136 0.20 -1.36 0.93
C ILE A 136 -1.04 -0.62 0.38
N ASP A 137 -1.44 -0.97 -0.84
CA ASP A 137 -2.58 -0.33 -1.51
C ASP A 137 -3.89 -1.12 -1.33
N ALA A 138 -3.81 -2.44 -1.18
CA ALA A 138 -5.00 -3.28 -0.99
C ALA A 138 -4.66 -4.64 -0.38
N VAL A 139 -5.65 -5.20 0.30
CA VAL A 139 -5.59 -6.57 0.84
C VAL A 139 -6.31 -7.50 -0.15
N VAL A 140 -5.68 -8.63 -0.45
CA VAL A 140 -6.27 -9.70 -1.26
C VAL A 140 -6.88 -10.70 -0.29
N PRO A 141 -8.20 -10.96 -0.38
CA PRO A 141 -8.83 -11.90 0.55
C PRO A 141 -8.34 -13.33 0.30
N GLU A 142 -8.35 -14.12 1.36
CA GLU A 142 -8.01 -15.53 1.30
C GLU A 142 -9.26 -16.38 1.62
N PRO A 143 -9.24 -17.66 1.23
CA PRO A 143 -10.26 -18.62 1.67
C PRO A 143 -10.28 -18.73 3.20
N PRO A 144 -11.40 -19.15 3.81
CA PRO A 144 -11.47 -19.29 5.27
C PRO A 144 -10.37 -20.18 5.87
N GLU A 145 -9.93 -21.18 5.14
CA GLU A 145 -8.86 -22.12 5.53
C GLU A 145 -7.45 -21.56 5.29
N GLY A 146 -7.36 -20.33 4.75
CA GLY A 146 -6.11 -19.76 4.30
C GLY A 146 -5.69 -20.24 2.92
N ALA A 147 -4.67 -19.61 2.35
CA ALA A 147 -4.18 -19.96 1.00
C ALA A 147 -3.64 -21.40 0.93
N HIS A 148 -3.06 -21.89 2.03
CA HIS A 148 -2.52 -23.26 2.10
C HIS A 148 -3.62 -24.34 2.14
N GLY A 149 -4.78 -24.01 2.72
CA GLY A 149 -5.92 -24.94 2.80
C GLY A 149 -6.71 -25.04 1.50
N SER A 150 -6.74 -23.98 0.70
CA SER A 150 -7.44 -23.94 -0.59
C SER A 150 -6.62 -23.19 -1.64
N PRO A 151 -5.53 -23.80 -2.15
CA PRO A 151 -4.62 -23.09 -3.06
C PRO A 151 -5.27 -22.63 -4.37
N GLU A 152 -6.17 -23.44 -4.96
CA GLU A 152 -6.86 -23.07 -6.21
C GLU A 152 -7.76 -21.84 -6.00
N GLU A 153 -8.48 -21.81 -4.90
CA GLU A 153 -9.37 -20.68 -4.58
C GLU A 153 -8.53 -19.43 -4.29
N ALA A 154 -7.45 -19.56 -3.52
CA ALA A 154 -6.53 -18.46 -3.25
C ALA A 154 -5.94 -17.91 -4.56
N ALA A 155 -5.51 -18.79 -5.45
CA ALA A 155 -4.98 -18.41 -6.76
C ALA A 155 -6.05 -17.68 -7.60
N ARG A 156 -7.30 -18.13 -7.53
CA ARG A 156 -8.43 -17.52 -8.25
C ARG A 156 -8.71 -16.10 -7.73
N LEU A 157 -8.70 -15.92 -6.40
CA LEU A 157 -8.90 -14.62 -5.76
C LEU A 157 -7.76 -13.66 -6.10
N LEU A 158 -6.53 -14.14 -6.03
CA LEU A 158 -5.34 -13.36 -6.39
C LEU A 158 -5.38 -12.97 -7.87
N ARG A 159 -5.66 -13.93 -8.76
CA ARG A 159 -5.77 -13.67 -10.21
C ARG A 159 -6.80 -12.57 -10.50
N ARG A 160 -7.98 -12.66 -9.89
CA ARG A 160 -9.05 -11.65 -10.09
C ARG A 160 -8.58 -10.25 -9.68
N THR A 161 -7.90 -10.16 -8.52
CA THR A 161 -7.36 -8.89 -8.03
C THR A 161 -6.26 -8.36 -8.97
N LEU A 162 -5.32 -9.22 -9.36
CA LEU A 162 -4.23 -8.84 -10.28
C LEU A 162 -4.76 -8.33 -11.61
N MET A 163 -5.76 -9.01 -12.19
CA MET A 163 -6.34 -8.60 -13.48
C MET A 163 -7.00 -7.24 -13.39
N ARG A 164 -7.71 -6.96 -12.30
CA ARG A 164 -8.34 -5.65 -12.08
C ARG A 164 -7.28 -4.55 -11.96
N GLU A 165 -6.30 -4.73 -11.06
CA GLU A 165 -5.23 -3.73 -10.83
C GLU A 165 -4.41 -3.49 -12.10
N LEU A 166 -4.10 -4.57 -12.82
CA LEU A 166 -3.33 -4.46 -14.06
C LEU A 166 -4.11 -3.71 -15.14
N ALA A 167 -5.41 -3.96 -15.26
CA ALA A 167 -6.27 -3.25 -16.22
C ALA A 167 -6.23 -1.74 -15.96
N GLU A 168 -6.40 -1.33 -14.68
CA GLU A 168 -6.34 0.09 -14.29
C GLU A 168 -4.97 0.72 -14.61
N LEU A 169 -3.89 0.00 -14.32
CA LEU A 169 -2.53 0.51 -14.57
C LEU A 169 -2.26 0.68 -16.07
N ARG A 170 -2.78 -0.21 -16.90
CA ARG A 170 -2.57 -0.18 -18.36
C ARG A 170 -3.24 1.03 -19.03
N GLU A 171 -4.28 1.60 -18.42
CA GLU A 171 -4.92 2.83 -18.90
C GLU A 171 -4.06 4.07 -18.63
N THR A 172 -3.08 3.96 -17.75
CA THR A 172 -2.24 5.08 -17.34
C THR A 172 -0.99 5.18 -18.23
N ARG A 173 -0.68 6.37 -18.73
CA ARG A 173 0.55 6.62 -19.50
C ARG A 173 1.78 6.24 -18.66
N VAL A 174 2.75 5.56 -19.27
CA VAL A 174 3.97 5.07 -18.61
C VAL A 174 4.74 6.19 -17.87
N SER A 175 4.84 7.38 -18.47
CA SER A 175 5.51 8.52 -17.81
C SER A 175 4.81 8.93 -16.51
N SER A 176 3.48 8.85 -16.50
CA SER A 176 2.65 9.14 -15.32
C SER A 176 2.81 8.06 -14.25
N LEU A 177 2.88 6.79 -14.65
CA LEU A 177 3.14 5.68 -13.73
C LEU A 177 4.46 5.90 -12.96
N VAL A 178 5.55 6.14 -13.68
CA VAL A 178 6.88 6.37 -13.08
C VAL A 178 6.84 7.58 -12.12
N LYS A 179 6.18 8.67 -12.55
CA LYS A 179 6.06 9.88 -11.72
C LYS A 179 5.25 9.61 -10.44
N ARG A 180 4.09 8.91 -10.58
CA ARG A 180 3.24 8.54 -9.43
C ARG A 180 3.97 7.61 -8.46
N ARG A 181 4.68 6.57 -8.99
CA ARG A 181 5.48 5.64 -8.20
C ARG A 181 6.51 6.38 -7.36
N ARG A 182 7.32 7.26 -7.96
CA ARG A 182 8.30 8.07 -7.25
C ARG A 182 7.66 8.96 -6.18
N LYS A 183 6.55 9.59 -6.50
CA LYS A 183 5.81 10.45 -5.57
C LYS A 183 5.28 9.64 -4.38
N LYS A 184 4.76 8.42 -4.63
CA LYS A 184 4.26 7.50 -3.60
C LYS A 184 5.35 7.22 -2.56
N TYR A 185 6.52 6.74 -3.00
CA TYR A 185 7.59 6.34 -2.07
C TYR A 185 8.26 7.54 -1.37
N ARG A 186 8.26 8.72 -1.97
CA ARG A 186 8.73 9.94 -1.29
C ARG A 186 7.81 10.42 -0.17
N LYS A 187 6.57 10.00 -0.16
CA LYS A 187 5.61 10.38 0.89
C LYS A 187 5.67 9.47 2.12
N ILE A 188 6.23 8.28 1.97
CA ILE A 188 6.36 7.33 3.08
C ILE A 188 7.37 7.89 4.08
N GLY A 189 7.07 7.79 5.38
CA GLY A 189 7.96 8.25 6.44
C GLY A 189 7.95 9.75 6.70
N GLN A 190 6.92 10.48 6.29
CA GLN A 190 6.78 11.88 6.67
C GLN A 190 6.54 11.98 8.18
N HIS A 191 7.45 12.63 8.88
CA HIS A 191 7.34 12.83 10.33
C HIS A 191 6.21 13.82 10.65
N VAL A 192 5.36 13.43 11.56
CA VAL A 192 4.39 14.33 12.16
C VAL A 192 5.12 15.05 13.29
N ARG A 193 5.33 16.35 13.13
CA ARG A 193 6.03 17.18 14.12
C ARG A 193 5.25 17.36 15.42
N ASN A 194 3.94 17.11 15.38
CA ASN A 194 3.06 17.27 16.52
C ASN A 194 2.19 16.03 16.70
N PRO A 195 2.40 15.25 17.77
CA PRO A 195 1.59 14.04 18.01
C PRO A 195 0.09 14.30 18.09
N GLN A 196 -0.32 15.45 18.57
CA GLN A 196 -1.75 15.82 18.67
C GLN A 196 -2.39 16.01 17.29
N GLU A 197 -1.62 16.45 16.28
CA GLU A 197 -2.10 16.55 14.90
C GLU A 197 -2.24 15.18 14.22
N ALA A 198 -1.48 14.19 14.68
CA ALA A 198 -1.57 12.82 14.16
C ALA A 198 -2.89 12.18 14.60
N GLU A 199 -3.26 12.31 15.86
CA GLU A 199 -4.53 11.76 16.39
C GLU A 199 -5.75 12.43 15.75
N ALA A 200 -5.68 13.73 15.48
CA ALA A 200 -6.77 14.45 14.81
C ALA A 200 -6.97 13.99 13.34
N LYS A 201 -5.92 13.52 12.68
CA LYS A 201 -6.01 13.03 11.30
C LYS A 201 -6.48 11.57 11.20
N GLU A 202 -6.40 10.82 12.28
CA GLU A 202 -6.87 9.43 12.32
C GLU A 202 -8.39 9.31 12.50
N THR A 203 -9.06 10.37 12.93
CA THR A 203 -10.52 10.41 12.96
C THR A 203 -11.04 10.74 11.55
N PRO A 204 -11.63 9.79 10.83
CA PRO A 204 -12.20 10.13 9.53
C PRO A 204 -13.36 11.12 9.74
N ALA A 205 -13.25 12.28 9.09
CA ALA A 205 -14.33 13.26 9.10
C ALA A 205 -15.61 12.57 8.64
N PRO A 206 -16.73 12.80 9.33
CA PRO A 206 -18.01 12.22 8.93
C PRO A 206 -18.29 12.67 7.49
N ARG A 207 -18.41 11.70 6.60
CA ARG A 207 -18.78 11.95 5.20
C ARG A 207 -20.13 12.69 5.21
N LYS A 208 -20.11 13.97 4.81
CA LYS A 208 -21.38 14.70 4.58
C LYS A 208 -22.14 13.93 3.51
N ARG A 209 -23.13 13.18 3.95
CA ARG A 209 -24.12 12.58 3.04
C ARG A 209 -24.89 13.73 2.40
N THR A 210 -24.45 14.14 1.22
CA THR A 210 -25.29 15.00 0.38
C THR A 210 -26.44 14.14 -0.11
N TRP A 211 -27.56 14.25 0.56
CA TRP A 211 -28.82 13.73 0.04
C TRP A 211 -29.18 14.58 -1.18
N ARG A 212 -28.90 14.07 -2.36
CA ARG A 212 -29.54 14.60 -3.57
C ARG A 212 -31.01 14.12 -3.52
N SER A 213 -31.88 15.01 -3.06
CA SER A 213 -33.32 14.83 -3.25
C SER A 213 -33.59 14.97 -4.75
N GLY A 214 -33.68 13.85 -5.42
CA GLY A 214 -34.11 13.77 -6.81
C GLY A 214 -35.49 13.16 -6.93
N LEU A 215 -36.32 13.84 -7.59
CA LEU A 215 -37.63 13.46 -8.15
C LEU A 215 -38.82 13.26 -7.19
N PHE A 216 -39.67 14.29 -7.18
CA PHE A 216 -41.08 14.05 -7.51
C PHE A 216 -41.68 15.31 -8.16
N ARG A 217 -41.98 15.24 -9.45
CA ARG A 217 -42.73 16.20 -10.23
C ARG A 217 -44.15 15.66 -10.39
N ARG A 218 -45.15 16.36 -9.82
CA ARG A 218 -46.58 16.41 -10.23
C ARG A 218 -47.18 17.54 -9.41
N GLY A 219 -47.73 18.56 -9.96
CA GLY A 219 -48.80 18.78 -10.82
C GLY A 219 -49.80 19.74 -10.22
N GLY A 220 -50.10 20.92 -10.82
CA GLY A 220 -51.38 21.60 -10.74
C GLY A 220 -51.68 22.55 -9.57
N GLY A 221 -51.63 23.82 -9.78
CA GLY A 221 -52.09 25.07 -9.29
C GLY A 221 -53.22 25.09 -8.21
N PRO A 222 -53.82 26.23 -7.77
CA PRO A 222 -53.84 27.51 -8.47
C PRO A 222 -53.41 28.74 -7.64
N ARG A 223 -53.44 29.87 -8.27
CA ARG A 223 -53.15 31.24 -7.78
C ARG A 223 -54.07 31.67 -6.65
N ASP A 224 -53.57 32.46 -5.71
CA ASP A 224 -54.25 33.72 -5.34
C ASP A 224 -53.34 34.66 -4.51
N GLU A 225 -53.39 35.84 -4.92
CA GLU A 225 -53.42 37.21 -4.40
C GLU A 225 -52.54 37.61 -3.21
N ARG A 226 -51.79 38.71 -3.51
CA ARG A 226 -51.13 39.59 -2.54
C ARG A 226 -52.17 40.52 -1.86
N PRO A 227 -51.76 41.12 -0.73
CA PRO A 227 -51.79 42.58 -0.76
C PRO A 227 -50.49 43.23 -0.25
N LYS A 228 -50.39 44.48 -0.65
CA LYS A 228 -49.26 45.41 -0.49
C LYS A 228 -49.26 46.09 0.87
N ASP A 229 -48.06 46.66 1.13
CA ASP A 229 -47.76 47.88 1.88
C ASP A 229 -47.84 47.83 3.42
N GLU A 230 -46.72 48.14 4.07
CA GLU A 230 -46.54 49.46 4.61
C GLU A 230 -45.09 49.69 5.10
N ARG A 231 -44.60 50.89 4.80
CA ARG A 231 -43.36 51.52 5.33
C ARG A 231 -43.52 51.89 6.79
N VAL A 232 -42.46 51.89 7.57
CA VAL A 232 -42.16 52.95 8.57
C VAL A 232 -40.67 52.89 8.92
N LYS A 233 -40.03 53.89 8.60
CA LYS A 233 -39.11 54.91 9.15
C LYS A 233 -38.02 54.48 10.16
N LYS A 234 -36.84 54.97 9.81
CA LYS A 234 -35.68 55.23 10.63
C LYS A 234 -35.95 55.87 11.97
N VAL A 235 -35.12 55.54 12.95
CA VAL A 235 -34.62 56.49 13.93
C VAL A 235 -33.15 56.13 14.26
N GLU A 236 -32.27 57.11 14.04
CA GLU A 236 -30.92 57.25 14.61
C GLU A 236 -31.01 57.65 16.08
N THR A 237 -29.99 57.25 16.85
CA THR A 237 -29.21 58.10 17.79
C THR A 237 -28.39 57.13 18.63
N ALA A 238 -27.08 57.22 18.56
CA ALA A 238 -26.15 58.02 19.32
C ALA A 238 -26.07 57.69 20.83
N GLY A 239 -24.93 57.25 21.29
CA GLY A 239 -24.51 56.96 22.64
C GLY A 239 -23.25 56.08 22.61
#